data_df3d0306d85313d048bd0fdb79240081
#
_entry.id   df3d0306d85313d048bd0fdb79240081
#
_cell.length_a   1.000
_cell.length_b   1.000
_cell.length_c   1.000
_cell.angle_alpha   90.00
_cell.angle_beta   90.00
_cell.angle_gamma   90.00
#
_symmetry.space_group_name_H-M   'P 1'
#
loop_
_entity.id
_entity.type
_entity.pdbx_description
1 polymer ?
#
loop_
_entity_poly.entity_id
_entity_poly.type
_entity_poly.pdbx_seq_one_letter_code
_entity_poly.pdbx_strand_id
1 'polypeptide(L)'
;MPEWLEVVVRTLFAVVVLFFLTKLLGKRQVSQLSFFEYITGITVGSLAAYISLDTDKYWHLGLIALIVWVACSLGIEWLQMKSKKARDFIDFKSTVLIKDGKILEDHMKKERLTTDELLEELRKKDVFNISEVEFAIMESDGAINVLLKRENQPLTPKHLGIKVAPEKETQTVIMDGKVLDKPLDTLNLTRSWLDGALEKMGLTVENVFLAQVDSYGELTVDLYADNFKVPQPQDKPQLYALLKKCEADLEMFSLSTENEKAKKMYEQCSEQLQASLKVLKPLIQS
;
A
#
# COMPACT_ATOMS: atom_id res chain seq x y z
N MET A 1 41.14 -28.56 6.27
CA MET A 1 40.38 -28.45 5.00
C MET A 1 41.17 -27.54 4.05
N PRO A 2 41.04 -27.68 2.73
CA PRO A 2 41.57 -26.64 1.83
C PRO A 2 40.96 -25.29 2.17
N GLU A 3 41.73 -24.20 2.12
CA GLU A 3 41.29 -22.84 2.50
C GLU A 3 40.04 -22.40 1.75
N TRP A 4 39.98 -22.68 0.43
CA TRP A 4 38.81 -22.32 -0.38
C TRP A 4 37.51 -23.01 0.11
N LEU A 5 37.58 -24.26 0.59
CA LEU A 5 36.42 -25.00 1.10
C LEU A 5 35.94 -24.39 2.43
N GLU A 6 36.89 -23.95 3.26
CA GLU A 6 36.62 -23.26 4.51
C GLU A 6 35.91 -21.96 4.30
N VAL A 7 36.34 -21.14 3.32
CA VAL A 7 35.68 -19.91 2.91
C VAL A 7 34.26 -20.20 2.43
N VAL A 8 34.03 -21.24 1.60
CA VAL A 8 32.69 -21.59 1.11
C VAL A 8 31.75 -21.94 2.28
N VAL A 9 32.20 -22.79 3.21
CA VAL A 9 31.38 -23.20 4.37
C VAL A 9 31.05 -22.01 5.26
N ARG A 10 32.02 -21.15 5.55
CA ARG A 10 31.84 -19.94 6.38
C ARG A 10 30.91 -18.92 5.69
N THR A 11 31.04 -18.75 4.38
CA THR A 11 30.15 -17.87 3.62
C THR A 11 28.70 -18.37 3.67
N LEU A 12 28.45 -19.65 3.46
CA LEU A 12 27.12 -20.24 3.59
C LEU A 12 26.55 -20.05 5.00
N PHE A 13 27.37 -20.25 6.02
CA PHE A 13 27.00 -20.02 7.42
C PHE A 13 26.64 -18.54 7.65
N ALA A 14 27.49 -17.60 7.19
CA ALA A 14 27.24 -16.17 7.32
C ALA A 14 25.94 -15.73 6.61
N VAL A 15 25.65 -16.28 5.42
CA VAL A 15 24.37 -16.01 4.70
C VAL A 15 23.18 -16.46 5.53
N VAL A 16 23.23 -17.67 6.11
CA VAL A 16 22.14 -18.18 6.97
C VAL A 16 21.96 -17.31 8.21
N VAL A 17 23.05 -16.93 8.87
CA VAL A 17 23.03 -16.04 10.04
C VAL A 17 22.43 -14.68 9.66
N LEU A 18 22.90 -14.06 8.56
CA LEU A 18 22.36 -12.79 8.06
C LEU A 18 20.86 -12.88 7.76
N PHE A 19 20.42 -13.97 7.14
CA PHE A 19 19.00 -14.15 6.83
C PHE A 19 18.12 -14.14 8.09
N PHE A 20 18.55 -14.79 9.16
CA PHE A 20 17.81 -14.76 10.42
C PHE A 20 17.90 -13.41 11.12
N LEU A 21 19.07 -12.78 11.13
CA LEU A 21 19.25 -11.46 11.74
C LEU A 21 18.48 -10.36 11.04
N THR A 22 18.45 -10.35 9.71
CA THR A 22 17.64 -9.38 8.95
C THR A 22 16.15 -9.58 9.18
N LYS A 23 15.69 -10.82 9.40
CA LYS A 23 14.31 -11.09 9.83
C LYS A 23 13.96 -10.51 11.20
N LEU A 24 14.93 -10.46 12.12
CA LEU A 24 14.76 -9.86 13.45
C LEU A 24 14.74 -8.33 13.38
N LEU A 25 15.52 -7.72 12.50
CA LEU A 25 15.58 -6.26 12.30
C LEU A 25 14.32 -5.67 11.61
N GLY A 26 13.41 -6.51 11.13
CA GLY A 26 12.10 -6.08 10.65
C GLY A 26 11.95 -5.97 9.14
N LYS A 27 10.79 -5.41 8.68
CA LYS A 27 10.36 -5.39 7.27
C LYS A 27 10.47 -4.02 6.61
N ARG A 28 11.23 -3.07 7.19
CA ARG A 28 11.35 -1.73 6.63
C ARG A 28 12.11 -1.76 5.31
N GLN A 29 11.63 -1.00 4.34
CA GLN A 29 12.33 -0.81 3.07
C GLN A 29 13.56 0.09 3.29
N VAL A 30 14.60 -0.06 2.47
CA VAL A 30 15.83 0.75 2.56
C VAL A 30 15.54 2.26 2.51
N SER A 31 14.51 2.66 1.75
CA SER A 31 14.05 4.05 1.66
C SER A 31 13.36 4.58 2.92
N GLN A 32 13.01 3.69 3.86
CA GLN A 32 12.32 4.03 5.11
C GLN A 32 13.21 3.84 6.34
N LEU A 33 14.48 3.50 6.13
CA LEU A 33 15.44 3.32 7.22
C LEU A 33 15.86 4.68 7.78
N SER A 34 15.90 4.78 9.10
CA SER A 34 16.58 5.88 9.76
C SER A 34 18.10 5.83 9.45
N PHE A 35 18.79 6.94 9.64
CA PHE A 35 20.23 7.01 9.41
C PHE A 35 21.00 5.95 10.24
N PHE A 36 20.55 5.71 11.49
CA PHE A 36 21.15 4.69 12.36
C PHE A 36 20.89 3.26 11.84
N GLU A 37 19.69 2.96 11.38
CA GLU A 37 19.34 1.65 10.78
C GLU A 37 20.15 1.39 9.50
N TYR A 38 20.36 2.42 8.68
CA TYR A 38 21.19 2.33 7.48
C TYR A 38 22.65 1.98 7.84
N ILE A 39 23.26 2.68 8.81
CA ILE A 39 24.63 2.38 9.29
C ILE A 39 24.67 0.97 9.89
N THR A 40 23.65 0.56 10.64
CA THR A 40 23.53 -0.77 11.20
C THR A 40 23.57 -1.83 10.10
N GLY A 41 22.79 -1.66 9.03
CA GLY A 41 22.78 -2.59 7.91
C GLY A 41 24.15 -2.75 7.24
N ILE A 42 24.86 -1.63 7.01
CA ILE A 42 26.24 -1.66 6.46
C ILE A 42 27.20 -2.38 7.40
N THR A 43 27.13 -2.09 8.69
CA THR A 43 28.04 -2.68 9.70
C THR A 43 27.80 -4.18 9.82
N VAL A 44 26.53 -4.62 9.89
CA VAL A 44 26.14 -6.03 9.95
C VAL A 44 26.64 -6.80 8.71
N GLY A 45 26.49 -6.20 7.51
CA GLY A 45 27.01 -6.77 6.27
C GLY A 45 28.54 -6.89 6.27
N SER A 46 29.24 -5.86 6.74
CA SER A 46 30.70 -5.84 6.82
C SER A 46 31.24 -6.87 7.81
N LEU A 47 30.59 -7.04 8.97
CA LEU A 47 30.96 -8.07 9.96
C LEU A 47 30.73 -9.48 9.42
N ALA A 48 29.66 -9.70 8.66
CA ALA A 48 29.40 -10.98 8.02
C ALA A 48 30.44 -11.31 6.93
N ALA A 49 30.85 -10.31 6.14
CA ALA A 49 31.94 -10.45 5.17
C ALA A 49 33.26 -10.81 5.87
N TYR A 50 33.57 -10.16 6.99
CA TYR A 50 34.75 -10.50 7.80
C TYR A 50 34.71 -11.96 8.27
N ILE A 51 33.59 -12.44 8.82
CA ILE A 51 33.42 -13.83 9.26
C ILE A 51 33.64 -14.82 8.10
N SER A 52 33.23 -14.47 6.90
CA SER A 52 33.35 -15.30 5.70
C SER A 52 34.79 -15.42 5.21
N LEU A 53 35.58 -14.34 5.28
CA LEU A 53 36.91 -14.24 4.70
C LEU A 53 38.06 -14.50 5.70
N ASP A 54 37.78 -14.38 7.00
CA ASP A 54 38.80 -14.60 8.03
C ASP A 54 39.11 -16.12 8.14
N THR A 55 40.19 -16.54 7.55
CA THR A 55 40.70 -17.91 7.60
C THR A 55 41.47 -18.21 8.91
N ASP A 56 41.72 -17.17 9.72
CA ASP A 56 42.37 -17.34 11.02
C ASP A 56 41.41 -17.93 12.06
N LYS A 57 41.97 -18.34 13.20
CA LYS A 57 41.24 -19.00 14.29
C LYS A 57 40.21 -18.10 15.01
N TYR A 58 40.15 -16.79 14.69
CA TYR A 58 39.40 -15.79 15.44
C TYR A 58 38.05 -15.38 14.82
N TRP A 59 37.57 -16.08 13.78
CA TRP A 59 36.28 -15.81 13.13
C TRP A 59 35.09 -15.72 14.11
N HIS A 60 35.18 -16.47 15.25
CA HIS A 60 34.16 -16.44 16.31
C HIS A 60 34.08 -15.07 17.00
N LEU A 61 35.13 -14.26 17.00
CA LEU A 61 35.11 -12.89 17.52
C LEU A 61 34.24 -11.98 16.62
N GLY A 62 34.29 -12.20 15.30
CA GLY A 62 33.40 -11.53 14.34
C GLY A 62 31.93 -11.87 14.60
N LEU A 63 31.63 -13.14 14.93
CA LEU A 63 30.27 -13.57 15.28
C LEU A 63 29.79 -12.92 16.59
N ILE A 64 30.65 -12.84 17.61
CA ILE A 64 30.34 -12.13 18.86
C ILE A 64 30.06 -10.66 18.59
N ALA A 65 30.92 -9.99 17.82
CA ALA A 65 30.74 -8.60 17.45
C ALA A 65 29.40 -8.37 16.71
N LEU A 66 29.05 -9.27 15.80
CA LEU A 66 27.78 -9.24 15.06
C LEU A 66 26.56 -9.36 16.00
N ILE A 67 26.59 -10.33 16.92
CA ILE A 67 25.51 -10.55 17.90
C ILE A 67 25.37 -9.30 18.81
N VAL A 68 26.47 -8.77 19.32
CA VAL A 68 26.46 -7.56 20.16
C VAL A 68 25.89 -6.38 19.41
N TRP A 69 26.31 -6.16 18.15
CA TRP A 69 25.80 -5.06 17.33
C TRP A 69 24.29 -5.15 17.11
N VAL A 70 23.80 -6.34 16.74
CA VAL A 70 22.36 -6.57 16.54
C VAL A 70 21.59 -6.39 17.85
N ALA A 71 22.10 -6.92 18.96
CA ALA A 71 21.47 -6.75 20.27
C ALA A 71 21.38 -5.26 20.68
N CYS A 72 22.43 -4.48 20.44
CA CYS A 72 22.43 -3.03 20.67
C CYS A 72 21.40 -2.33 19.76
N SER A 73 21.33 -2.68 18.47
CA SER A 73 20.37 -2.10 17.55
C SER A 73 18.92 -2.36 17.97
N LEU A 74 18.57 -3.61 18.30
CA LEU A 74 17.26 -3.99 18.85
C LEU A 74 16.95 -3.28 20.17
N GLY A 75 17.96 -3.10 21.03
CA GLY A 75 17.83 -2.36 22.28
C GLY A 75 17.50 -0.87 22.03
N ILE A 76 18.14 -0.26 21.05
CA ILE A 76 17.89 1.13 20.64
C ILE A 76 16.48 1.25 20.06
N GLU A 77 16.06 0.36 19.16
CA GLU A 77 14.71 0.34 18.61
C GLU A 77 13.65 0.20 19.70
N TRP A 78 13.88 -0.71 20.65
CA TRP A 78 12.98 -0.87 21.79
C TRP A 78 12.90 0.40 22.66
N LEU A 79 14.04 1.10 22.86
CA LEU A 79 14.08 2.35 23.59
C LEU A 79 13.33 3.47 22.85
N GLN A 80 13.46 3.55 21.52
CA GLN A 80 12.72 4.48 20.67
C GLN A 80 11.19 4.24 20.72
N MET A 81 10.75 2.99 20.80
CA MET A 81 9.32 2.66 20.97
C MET A 81 8.79 3.10 22.34
N LYS A 82 9.60 3.01 23.39
CA LYS A 82 9.20 3.33 24.75
C LYS A 82 9.29 4.82 25.10
N SER A 83 10.20 5.56 24.48
CA SER A 83 10.51 6.94 24.89
C SER A 83 10.58 7.89 23.70
N LYS A 84 9.68 8.89 23.69
CA LYS A 84 9.72 9.96 22.69
C LYS A 84 11.03 10.77 22.77
N LYS A 85 11.57 10.99 23.96
CA LYS A 85 12.84 11.72 24.15
C LYS A 85 14.01 10.97 23.53
N ALA A 86 14.04 9.62 23.68
CA ALA A 86 15.04 8.78 23.05
C ALA A 86 14.92 8.84 21.52
N ARG A 87 13.70 8.75 20.98
CA ARG A 87 13.43 8.88 19.55
C ARG A 87 13.88 10.22 19.00
N ASP A 88 13.52 11.32 19.66
CA ASP A 88 13.89 12.68 19.26
C ASP A 88 15.41 12.93 19.31
N PHE A 89 16.16 12.12 20.08
CA PHE A 89 17.61 12.20 20.19
C PHE A 89 18.33 11.33 19.14
N ILE A 90 17.76 10.14 18.84
CA ILE A 90 18.38 9.16 17.93
C ILE A 90 18.01 9.47 16.48
N ASP A 91 16.72 9.76 16.21
CA ASP A 91 16.24 10.12 14.88
C ASP A 91 16.27 11.65 14.69
N PHE A 92 16.43 12.07 13.44
CA PHE A 92 16.23 13.47 13.09
C PHE A 92 14.75 13.84 13.25
N LYS A 93 14.49 15.08 13.68
CA LYS A 93 13.12 15.61 13.76
C LYS A 93 12.68 16.06 12.38
N SER A 94 11.42 15.81 12.07
CA SER A 94 10.81 16.35 10.87
C SER A 94 10.87 17.88 10.87
N THR A 95 11.18 18.48 9.73
CA THR A 95 11.37 19.92 9.57
C THR A 95 10.43 20.47 8.51
N VAL A 96 9.67 21.50 8.87
CA VAL A 96 8.77 22.19 7.94
C VAL A 96 9.58 23.02 6.96
N LEU A 97 9.36 22.82 5.65
CA LEU A 97 10.09 23.51 4.59
C LEU A 97 9.24 24.58 3.89
N ILE A 98 7.93 24.31 3.76
CA ILE A 98 6.95 25.24 3.17
C ILE A 98 5.78 25.36 4.12
N LYS A 99 5.26 26.58 4.27
CA LYS A 99 4.04 26.89 4.99
C LYS A 99 3.27 28.01 4.29
N ASP A 100 1.96 27.80 4.07
CA ASP A 100 1.06 28.78 3.43
C ASP A 100 1.59 29.26 2.04
N GLY A 101 2.21 28.38 1.26
CA GLY A 101 2.80 28.70 -0.04
C GLY A 101 4.13 29.46 0.01
N LYS A 102 4.79 29.54 1.17
CA LYS A 102 6.08 30.24 1.36
C LYS A 102 7.14 29.27 1.83
N ILE A 103 8.31 29.35 1.23
CA ILE A 103 9.51 28.61 1.64
C ILE A 103 10.04 29.20 2.95
N LEU A 104 10.47 28.31 3.85
CA LEU A 104 11.15 28.66 5.09
C LEU A 104 12.66 28.47 4.90
N GLU A 105 13.36 29.53 4.44
CA GLU A 105 14.75 29.46 4.00
C GLU A 105 15.70 29.04 5.13
N ASP A 106 15.45 29.46 6.37
CA ASP A 106 16.27 29.10 7.53
C ASP A 106 16.17 27.60 7.84
N HIS A 107 15.00 27.00 7.63
CA HIS A 107 14.79 25.58 7.78
C HIS A 107 15.50 24.80 6.67
N MET A 108 15.44 25.27 5.41
CA MET A 108 16.18 24.67 4.31
C MET A 108 17.69 24.68 4.55
N LYS A 109 18.23 25.84 5.00
CA LYS A 109 19.65 25.95 5.36
C LYS A 109 20.05 24.97 6.46
N LYS A 110 19.21 24.80 7.48
CA LYS A 110 19.45 23.86 8.58
C LYS A 110 19.54 22.42 8.07
N GLU A 111 18.66 22.03 7.17
CA GLU A 111 18.63 20.70 6.57
C GLU A 111 19.61 20.56 5.36
N ARG A 112 20.34 21.64 5.02
CA ARG A 112 21.28 21.68 3.88
C ARG A 112 20.63 21.32 2.55
N LEU A 113 19.35 21.68 2.39
CA LEU A 113 18.57 21.45 1.20
C LEU A 113 18.64 22.67 0.29
N THR A 114 18.92 22.45 -0.99
CA THR A 114 18.90 23.50 -2.01
C THR A 114 17.48 23.74 -2.54
N THR A 115 17.25 24.90 -3.14
CA THR A 115 15.95 25.21 -3.77
C THR A 115 15.65 24.24 -4.92
N ASP A 116 16.68 23.85 -5.69
CA ASP A 116 16.52 22.93 -6.82
C ASP A 116 16.09 21.55 -6.35
N GLU A 117 16.69 21.04 -5.28
CA GLU A 117 16.30 19.77 -4.66
C GLU A 117 14.85 19.82 -4.11
N LEU A 118 14.48 20.91 -3.43
CA LEU A 118 13.10 21.07 -2.96
C LEU A 118 12.11 21.05 -4.14
N LEU A 119 12.38 21.79 -5.21
CA LEU A 119 11.53 21.84 -6.39
C LEU A 119 11.47 20.48 -7.11
N GLU A 120 12.57 19.73 -7.13
CA GLU A 120 12.60 18.37 -7.67
C GLU A 120 11.68 17.45 -6.87
N GLU A 121 11.78 17.47 -5.54
CA GLU A 121 10.92 16.66 -4.67
C GLU A 121 9.43 17.03 -4.79
N LEU A 122 9.10 18.31 -4.95
CA LEU A 122 7.75 18.77 -5.21
C LEU A 122 7.22 18.20 -6.55
N ARG A 123 8.02 18.25 -7.62
CA ARG A 123 7.64 17.68 -8.94
C ARG A 123 7.41 16.16 -8.88
N LYS A 124 8.16 15.42 -8.05
CA LYS A 124 7.92 13.99 -7.81
C LYS A 124 6.55 13.71 -7.15
N LYS A 125 5.93 14.75 -6.58
CA LYS A 125 4.59 14.71 -5.97
C LYS A 125 3.53 15.42 -6.85
N ASP A 126 3.84 15.63 -8.14
CA ASP A 126 2.98 16.32 -9.10
C ASP A 126 2.66 17.78 -8.73
N VAL A 127 3.51 18.41 -7.91
CA VAL A 127 3.37 19.81 -7.49
C VAL A 127 4.39 20.66 -8.23
N PHE A 128 3.92 21.55 -9.10
CA PHE A 128 4.76 22.42 -9.93
C PHE A 128 4.78 23.87 -9.44
N ASN A 129 3.83 24.25 -8.57
CA ASN A 129 3.72 25.61 -8.07
C ASN A 129 3.73 25.65 -6.54
N ILE A 130 4.70 26.34 -5.96
CA ILE A 130 4.85 26.46 -4.51
C ILE A 130 3.63 27.12 -3.86
N SER A 131 2.97 28.06 -4.57
CA SER A 131 1.79 28.77 -4.07
C SER A 131 0.59 27.85 -3.79
N GLU A 132 0.57 26.64 -4.38
CA GLU A 132 -0.46 25.60 -4.20
C GLU A 132 -0.26 24.78 -2.92
N VAL A 133 0.94 24.89 -2.31
CA VAL A 133 1.31 24.11 -1.13
C VAL A 133 0.83 24.80 0.13
N GLU A 134 0.02 24.12 0.92
CA GLU A 134 -0.33 24.54 2.28
C GLU A 134 0.82 24.28 3.25
N PHE A 135 1.40 23.08 3.14
CA PHE A 135 2.42 22.60 4.06
C PHE A 135 3.31 21.56 3.38
N ALA A 136 4.61 21.72 3.51
CA ALA A 136 5.58 20.70 3.13
C ALA A 136 6.54 20.44 4.28
N ILE A 137 6.78 19.16 4.59
CA ILE A 137 7.60 18.70 5.68
C ILE A 137 8.61 17.68 5.20
N MET A 138 9.87 17.83 5.61
CA MET A 138 10.89 16.82 5.48
C MET A 138 10.86 15.91 6.70
N GLU A 139 10.68 14.63 6.47
CA GLU A 139 10.65 13.61 7.52
C GLU A 139 12.07 13.22 7.98
N SER A 140 12.16 12.38 9.01
CA SER A 140 13.43 11.94 9.58
C SER A 140 14.29 11.08 8.61
N ASP A 141 13.68 10.48 7.61
CA ASP A 141 14.34 9.71 6.55
C ASP A 141 14.75 10.55 5.34
N GLY A 142 14.46 11.87 5.38
CA GLY A 142 14.72 12.80 4.30
C GLY A 142 13.61 12.90 3.26
N ALA A 143 12.56 12.09 3.35
CA ALA A 143 11.41 12.16 2.44
C ALA A 143 10.64 13.47 2.66
N ILE A 144 10.19 14.12 1.56
CA ILE A 144 9.37 15.34 1.64
C ILE A 144 7.90 14.96 1.38
N ASN A 145 7.05 15.24 2.35
CA ASN A 145 5.60 15.11 2.24
C ASN A 145 4.95 16.48 2.01
N VAL A 146 3.91 16.50 1.17
CA VAL A 146 3.27 17.74 0.73
C VAL A 146 1.77 17.67 0.96
N LEU A 147 1.22 18.69 1.58
CA LEU A 147 -0.20 18.94 1.67
C LEU A 147 -0.54 20.15 0.79
N LEU A 148 -1.38 19.95 -0.20
CA LEU A 148 -1.89 21.04 -1.05
C LEU A 148 -2.93 21.87 -0.30
N LYS A 149 -3.06 23.14 -0.67
CA LYS A 149 -4.16 24.00 -0.24
C LYS A 149 -5.49 23.35 -0.61
N ARG A 150 -6.50 23.58 0.21
CA ARG A 150 -7.80 22.91 0.08
C ARG A 150 -8.43 23.05 -1.29
N GLU A 151 -8.24 24.20 -1.93
CA GLU A 151 -8.72 24.51 -3.28
C GLU A 151 -8.04 23.71 -4.39
N ASN A 152 -6.84 23.19 -4.12
CA ASN A 152 -6.02 22.41 -5.06
C ASN A 152 -6.05 20.91 -4.76
N GLN A 153 -6.80 20.47 -3.73
CA GLN A 153 -6.94 19.06 -3.42
C GLN A 153 -7.95 18.38 -4.36
N PRO A 154 -7.75 17.10 -4.70
CA PRO A 154 -8.70 16.32 -5.48
C PRO A 154 -10.09 16.33 -4.83
N LEU A 155 -11.14 16.51 -5.65
CA LEU A 155 -12.51 16.39 -5.20
C LEU A 155 -12.80 14.95 -4.77
N THR A 156 -13.40 14.82 -3.60
CA THR A 156 -13.85 13.52 -3.08
C THR A 156 -15.39 13.51 -2.99
N PRO A 157 -16.01 12.32 -2.97
CA PRO A 157 -17.47 12.21 -2.73
C PRO A 157 -17.92 12.97 -1.47
N LYS A 158 -17.09 12.99 -0.43
CA LYS A 158 -17.35 13.74 0.82
C LYS A 158 -17.47 15.25 0.57
N HIS A 159 -16.64 15.81 -0.32
CA HIS A 159 -16.70 17.23 -0.67
C HIS A 159 -18.00 17.60 -1.39
N LEU A 160 -18.57 16.64 -2.12
CA LEU A 160 -19.84 16.78 -2.84
C LEU A 160 -21.05 16.38 -1.99
N GLY A 161 -20.85 15.99 -0.71
CA GLY A 161 -21.94 15.50 0.15
C GLY A 161 -22.50 14.14 -0.24
N ILE A 162 -21.82 13.42 -1.15
CA ILE A 162 -22.24 12.09 -1.64
C ILE A 162 -21.83 11.04 -0.62
N LYS A 163 -22.80 10.24 -0.16
CA LYS A 163 -22.53 9.07 0.66
C LYS A 163 -22.14 7.90 -0.24
N VAL A 164 -20.92 7.41 -0.08
CA VAL A 164 -20.43 6.19 -0.74
C VAL A 164 -20.46 5.02 0.23
N ALA A 165 -20.73 3.81 -0.28
CA ALA A 165 -20.63 2.60 0.52
C ALA A 165 -19.18 2.38 0.98
N PRO A 166 -18.95 1.84 2.19
CA PRO A 166 -17.61 1.50 2.62
C PRO A 166 -17.04 0.41 1.71
N GLU A 167 -15.88 0.68 1.15
CA GLU A 167 -15.14 -0.28 0.35
C GLU A 167 -14.37 -1.21 1.29
N LYS A 168 -14.50 -2.53 1.06
CA LYS A 168 -13.72 -3.54 1.78
C LYS A 168 -12.47 -3.87 0.96
N GLU A 169 -11.46 -4.36 1.65
CA GLU A 169 -10.23 -4.79 1.01
C GLU A 169 -10.50 -5.95 0.06
N THR A 170 -9.98 -5.85 -1.16
CA THR A 170 -10.00 -6.95 -2.15
C THR A 170 -9.17 -8.11 -1.62
N GLN A 171 -9.74 -9.32 -1.59
CA GLN A 171 -9.09 -10.51 -1.06
C GLN A 171 -8.62 -11.42 -2.18
N THR A 172 -7.36 -11.85 -2.12
CA THR A 172 -6.82 -12.87 -3.02
C THR A 172 -7.26 -14.25 -2.56
N VAL A 173 -8.05 -14.95 -3.39
CA VAL A 173 -8.62 -16.26 -3.07
C VAL A 173 -7.94 -17.43 -3.76
N ILE A 174 -7.25 -17.16 -4.90
CA ILE A 174 -6.35 -18.12 -5.55
C ILE A 174 -5.02 -17.42 -5.83
N MET A 175 -3.93 -18.12 -5.59
CA MET A 175 -2.56 -17.71 -5.91
C MET A 175 -1.75 -18.93 -6.36
N ASP A 176 -1.09 -18.83 -7.50
CA ASP A 176 -0.27 -19.89 -8.10
C ASP A 176 -1.01 -21.24 -8.21
N GLY A 177 -2.28 -21.21 -8.67
CA GLY A 177 -3.11 -22.40 -8.82
C GLY A 177 -3.57 -23.04 -7.50
N LYS A 178 -3.48 -22.32 -6.37
CA LYS A 178 -3.84 -22.83 -5.05
C LYS A 178 -4.89 -21.93 -4.39
N VAL A 179 -5.93 -22.57 -3.87
CA VAL A 179 -6.98 -21.88 -3.11
C VAL A 179 -6.47 -21.45 -1.74
N LEU A 180 -6.77 -20.22 -1.36
CA LEU A 180 -6.47 -19.63 -0.07
C LEU A 180 -7.75 -19.58 0.79
N ASP A 181 -7.83 -20.45 1.81
CA ASP A 181 -9.04 -20.57 2.64
C ASP A 181 -9.29 -19.36 3.53
N LYS A 182 -8.25 -18.80 4.16
CA LYS A 182 -8.39 -17.65 5.06
C LYS A 182 -9.05 -16.42 4.42
N PRO A 183 -8.68 -16.00 3.19
CA PRO A 183 -9.38 -14.93 2.50
C PRO A 183 -10.85 -15.25 2.20
N LEU A 184 -11.17 -16.49 1.82
CA LEU A 184 -12.56 -16.94 1.62
C LEU A 184 -13.38 -16.82 2.90
N ASP A 185 -12.83 -17.29 4.03
CA ASP A 185 -13.47 -17.19 5.35
C ASP A 185 -13.70 -15.71 5.74
N THR A 186 -12.75 -14.82 5.45
CA THR A 186 -12.87 -13.37 5.72
C THR A 186 -14.04 -12.74 4.96
N LEU A 187 -14.32 -13.23 3.76
CA LEU A 187 -15.43 -12.78 2.92
C LEU A 187 -16.74 -13.52 3.22
N ASN A 188 -16.74 -14.52 4.11
CA ASN A 188 -17.83 -15.46 4.35
C ASN A 188 -18.22 -16.25 3.08
N LEU A 189 -17.22 -16.57 2.24
CA LEU A 189 -17.39 -17.37 1.04
C LEU A 189 -16.85 -18.79 1.26
N THR A 190 -17.37 -19.75 0.50
CA THR A 190 -16.97 -21.16 0.58
C THR A 190 -16.17 -21.58 -0.65
N ARG A 191 -15.41 -22.68 -0.55
CA ARG A 191 -14.78 -23.30 -1.72
C ARG A 191 -15.80 -23.65 -2.80
N SER A 192 -16.97 -24.17 -2.43
CA SER A 192 -18.04 -24.50 -3.38
C SER A 192 -18.56 -23.27 -4.13
N TRP A 193 -18.57 -22.09 -3.49
CA TRP A 193 -18.88 -20.84 -4.18
C TRP A 193 -17.80 -20.51 -5.21
N LEU A 194 -16.51 -20.64 -4.85
CA LEU A 194 -15.38 -20.36 -5.74
C LEU A 194 -15.37 -21.32 -6.93
N ASP A 195 -15.54 -22.63 -6.67
CA ASP A 195 -15.61 -23.66 -7.70
C ASP A 195 -16.76 -23.38 -8.69
N GLY A 196 -17.95 -23.06 -8.18
CA GLY A 196 -19.10 -22.70 -9.01
C GLY A 196 -18.91 -21.39 -9.79
N ALA A 197 -18.14 -20.42 -9.25
CA ALA A 197 -17.81 -19.20 -9.97
C ALA A 197 -16.82 -19.46 -11.11
N LEU A 198 -15.81 -20.29 -10.87
CA LEU A 198 -14.83 -20.70 -11.90
C LEU A 198 -15.47 -21.57 -12.97
N GLU A 199 -16.36 -22.50 -12.60
CA GLU A 199 -17.08 -23.37 -13.55
C GLU A 199 -17.94 -22.56 -14.52
N LYS A 200 -18.61 -21.50 -14.05
CA LYS A 200 -19.36 -20.56 -14.91
C LYS A 200 -18.47 -19.85 -15.94
N MET A 201 -17.18 -19.67 -15.64
CA MET A 201 -16.18 -19.10 -16.55
C MET A 201 -15.48 -20.16 -17.40
N GLY A 202 -15.80 -21.47 -17.19
CA GLY A 202 -15.14 -22.59 -17.86
C GLY A 202 -13.70 -22.81 -17.42
N LEU A 203 -13.38 -22.43 -16.18
CA LEU A 203 -12.02 -22.44 -15.61
C LEU A 203 -11.91 -23.49 -14.50
N THR A 204 -10.68 -24.00 -14.30
CA THR A 204 -10.31 -24.82 -13.15
C THR A 204 -9.28 -24.08 -12.30
N VAL A 205 -9.17 -24.39 -11.01
CA VAL A 205 -8.24 -23.76 -10.08
C VAL A 205 -6.79 -23.79 -10.57
N GLU A 206 -6.39 -24.90 -11.21
CA GLU A 206 -5.02 -25.14 -11.69
C GLU A 206 -4.65 -24.22 -12.86
N ASN A 207 -5.64 -23.73 -13.61
CA ASN A 207 -5.43 -22.81 -14.73
C ASN A 207 -5.34 -21.34 -14.29
N VAL A 208 -5.70 -21.06 -13.03
CA VAL A 208 -5.74 -19.72 -12.50
C VAL A 208 -4.41 -19.37 -11.80
N PHE A 209 -3.74 -18.34 -12.30
CA PHE A 209 -2.55 -17.78 -11.68
C PHE A 209 -2.91 -16.93 -10.45
N LEU A 210 -3.88 -16.02 -10.61
CA LEU A 210 -4.39 -15.16 -9.56
C LEU A 210 -5.90 -15.02 -9.64
N ALA A 211 -6.59 -15.14 -8.51
CA ALA A 211 -7.99 -14.74 -8.43
C ALA A 211 -8.22 -13.87 -7.20
N GLN A 212 -8.99 -12.80 -7.39
CA GLN A 212 -9.32 -11.84 -6.36
C GLN A 212 -10.82 -11.59 -6.32
N VAL A 213 -11.33 -11.40 -5.11
CA VAL A 213 -12.74 -11.04 -4.87
C VAL A 213 -12.78 -9.66 -4.25
N ASP A 214 -13.55 -8.77 -4.84
CA ASP A 214 -13.73 -7.40 -4.37
C ASP A 214 -14.77 -7.30 -3.24
N SER A 215 -15.03 -6.07 -2.78
CA SER A 215 -16.02 -5.78 -1.74
C SER A 215 -17.47 -6.04 -2.15
N TYR A 216 -17.73 -6.24 -3.44
CA TYR A 216 -19.05 -6.50 -4.00
C TYR A 216 -19.28 -7.98 -4.28
N GLY A 217 -18.27 -8.83 -4.07
CA GLY A 217 -18.29 -10.26 -4.36
C GLY A 217 -18.01 -10.59 -5.81
N GLU A 218 -17.45 -9.64 -6.58
CA GLU A 218 -17.02 -9.87 -7.96
C GLU A 218 -15.67 -10.59 -7.99
N LEU A 219 -15.60 -11.70 -8.75
CA LEU A 219 -14.40 -12.50 -8.93
C LEU A 219 -13.66 -12.05 -10.16
N THR A 220 -12.46 -11.51 -9.97
CA THR A 220 -11.50 -11.21 -11.05
C THR A 220 -10.47 -12.33 -11.13
N VAL A 221 -10.18 -12.83 -12.34
CA VAL A 221 -9.30 -13.98 -12.55
C VAL A 221 -8.24 -13.63 -13.58
N ASP A 222 -7.00 -13.99 -13.27
CA ASP A 222 -5.85 -13.97 -14.17
C ASP A 222 -5.33 -15.41 -14.37
N LEU A 223 -4.99 -15.78 -15.61
CA LEU A 223 -4.66 -17.16 -16.00
C LEU A 223 -3.16 -17.31 -16.30
N TYR A 224 -2.62 -18.50 -16.12
CA TYR A 224 -1.23 -18.82 -16.52
C TYR A 224 -0.96 -18.65 -18.02
N ALA A 225 -1.99 -18.81 -18.86
CA ALA A 225 -1.88 -18.66 -20.30
C ALA A 225 -2.89 -17.62 -20.79
N ASP A 226 -2.42 -16.46 -21.23
CA ASP A 226 -3.22 -15.32 -21.72
C ASP A 226 -4.02 -15.62 -22.99
N ASN A 227 -3.94 -16.85 -23.51
CA ASN A 227 -4.61 -17.27 -24.74
C ASN A 227 -6.12 -17.53 -24.56
N PHE A 228 -6.61 -17.63 -23.35
CA PHE A 228 -8.04 -17.72 -23.05
C PHE A 228 -8.58 -16.33 -22.71
N LYS A 229 -9.39 -15.77 -23.61
CA LYS A 229 -10.22 -14.61 -23.23
C LYS A 229 -11.25 -15.10 -22.22
N VAL A 230 -11.01 -14.82 -20.96
CA VAL A 230 -12.03 -14.99 -19.90
C VAL A 230 -13.18 -14.08 -20.28
N PRO A 231 -14.41 -14.59 -20.45
CA PRO A 231 -15.57 -13.74 -20.59
C PRO A 231 -15.68 -12.94 -19.28
N GLN A 232 -15.28 -11.68 -19.31
CA GLN A 232 -15.56 -10.81 -18.17
C GLN A 232 -17.08 -10.69 -18.08
N PRO A 233 -17.71 -10.92 -16.93
CA PRO A 233 -19.13 -10.70 -16.74
C PRO A 233 -19.41 -9.19 -16.70
N GLN A 234 -19.29 -8.54 -17.88
CA GLN A 234 -19.36 -7.07 -17.98
C GLN A 234 -20.79 -6.56 -18.11
N ASP A 235 -21.73 -7.38 -18.59
CA ASP A 235 -23.06 -6.85 -18.94
C ASP A 235 -23.97 -6.58 -17.74
N LYS A 236 -24.01 -7.48 -16.77
CA LYS A 236 -24.94 -7.37 -15.62
C LYS A 236 -24.50 -6.34 -14.58
N PRO A 237 -23.23 -6.35 -14.06
CA PRO A 237 -22.78 -5.32 -13.12
C PRO A 237 -22.75 -3.92 -13.72
N GLN A 238 -22.33 -3.78 -15.00
CA GLN A 238 -22.37 -2.50 -15.70
C GLN A 238 -23.78 -1.99 -15.87
N LEU A 239 -24.74 -2.85 -16.22
CA LEU A 239 -26.16 -2.49 -16.29
C LEU A 239 -26.66 -2.01 -14.93
N TYR A 240 -26.33 -2.70 -13.86
CA TYR A 240 -26.73 -2.31 -12.50
C TYR A 240 -26.11 -0.96 -12.10
N ALA A 241 -24.83 -0.74 -12.38
CA ALA A 241 -24.14 0.52 -12.11
C ALA A 241 -24.74 1.68 -12.93
N LEU A 242 -25.06 1.46 -14.21
CA LEU A 242 -25.74 2.43 -15.06
C LEU A 242 -27.14 2.80 -14.54
N LEU A 243 -27.92 1.79 -14.13
CA LEU A 243 -29.26 2.02 -13.59
C LEU A 243 -29.17 2.78 -12.24
N LYS A 244 -28.19 2.47 -11.41
CA LYS A 244 -27.93 3.19 -10.15
C LYS A 244 -27.51 4.64 -10.40
N LYS A 245 -26.69 4.87 -11.43
CA LYS A 245 -26.33 6.22 -11.86
C LYS A 245 -27.54 7.00 -12.33
N CYS A 246 -28.41 6.39 -13.15
CA CYS A 246 -29.64 7.05 -13.60
C CYS A 246 -30.58 7.38 -12.42
N GLU A 247 -30.68 6.52 -11.40
CA GLU A 247 -31.43 6.82 -10.17
C GLU A 247 -30.88 8.07 -9.46
N ALA A 248 -29.54 8.12 -9.26
CA ALA A 248 -28.89 9.25 -8.62
C ALA A 248 -29.02 10.55 -9.42
N ASP A 249 -28.91 10.48 -10.76
CA ASP A 249 -29.10 11.63 -11.64
C ASP A 249 -30.55 12.17 -11.57
N LEU A 250 -31.56 11.29 -11.53
CA LEU A 250 -32.95 11.69 -11.36
C LEU A 250 -33.21 12.35 -10.00
N GLU A 251 -32.64 11.83 -8.93
CA GLU A 251 -32.72 12.42 -7.60
C GLU A 251 -32.04 13.81 -7.57
N MET A 252 -30.86 13.93 -8.18
CA MET A 252 -30.14 15.20 -8.31
C MET A 252 -30.94 16.22 -9.11
N PHE A 253 -31.60 15.82 -10.22
CA PHE A 253 -32.44 16.71 -11.02
C PHE A 253 -33.70 17.14 -10.26
N SER A 254 -34.28 16.28 -9.42
CA SER A 254 -35.43 16.67 -8.57
C SER A 254 -35.03 17.76 -7.57
N LEU A 255 -33.79 17.65 -7.02
CA LEU A 255 -33.27 18.61 -6.03
C LEU A 255 -32.81 19.92 -6.65
N SER A 256 -32.37 19.90 -7.90
CA SER A 256 -31.80 21.09 -8.58
C SER A 256 -32.83 21.92 -9.40
N THR A 257 -33.99 21.37 -9.70
CA THR A 257 -35.01 22.09 -10.51
C THR A 257 -35.90 22.97 -9.64
N GLU A 258 -36.14 24.20 -10.10
CA GLU A 258 -37.10 25.14 -9.50
C GLU A 258 -38.55 24.89 -9.94
N ASN A 259 -38.76 24.05 -10.95
CA ASN A 259 -40.10 23.76 -11.47
C ASN A 259 -40.78 22.64 -10.69
N GLU A 260 -41.75 22.96 -9.88
CA GLU A 260 -42.50 22.03 -9.02
C GLU A 260 -43.11 20.81 -9.76
N LYS A 261 -43.55 20.98 -11.03
CA LYS A 261 -44.07 19.87 -11.83
C LYS A 261 -42.94 18.93 -12.27
N ALA A 262 -41.81 19.48 -12.71
CA ALA A 262 -40.65 18.72 -13.09
C ALA A 262 -40.05 17.97 -11.87
N LYS A 263 -39.98 18.64 -10.73
CA LYS A 263 -39.52 18.05 -9.47
C LYS A 263 -40.30 16.79 -9.10
N LYS A 264 -41.65 16.88 -9.06
CA LYS A 264 -42.50 15.70 -8.77
C LYS A 264 -42.34 14.59 -9.79
N MET A 265 -42.13 14.93 -11.08
CA MET A 265 -41.93 13.95 -12.13
C MET A 265 -40.57 13.21 -11.92
N TYR A 266 -39.48 13.91 -11.61
CA TYR A 266 -38.19 13.32 -11.34
C TYR A 266 -38.22 12.46 -10.08
N GLU A 267 -38.88 12.89 -9.00
CA GLU A 267 -39.08 12.11 -7.78
C GLU A 267 -39.81 10.78 -8.08
N GLN A 268 -40.93 10.82 -8.81
CA GLN A 268 -41.67 9.61 -9.19
C GLN A 268 -40.85 8.68 -10.07
N CYS A 269 -40.07 9.20 -11.02
CA CYS A 269 -39.17 8.38 -11.86
C CYS A 269 -38.06 7.72 -11.02
N SER A 270 -37.48 8.45 -10.09
CA SER A 270 -36.46 7.92 -9.17
C SER A 270 -37.04 6.79 -8.30
N GLU A 271 -38.22 7.00 -7.70
CA GLU A 271 -38.90 5.96 -6.89
C GLU A 271 -39.22 4.69 -7.70
N GLN A 272 -39.72 4.86 -8.93
CA GLN A 272 -40.01 3.72 -9.82
C GLN A 272 -38.74 2.96 -10.20
N LEU A 273 -37.66 3.68 -10.50
CA LEU A 273 -36.37 3.06 -10.82
C LEU A 273 -35.78 2.35 -9.61
N GLN A 274 -35.91 2.92 -8.42
CA GLN A 274 -35.48 2.30 -7.17
C GLN A 274 -36.25 1.01 -6.87
N ALA A 275 -37.56 1.01 -7.09
CA ALA A 275 -38.41 -0.18 -6.96
C ALA A 275 -37.98 -1.28 -7.95
N SER A 276 -37.73 -0.89 -9.21
CA SER A 276 -37.24 -1.80 -10.26
C SER A 276 -35.86 -2.39 -9.91
N LEU A 277 -34.94 -1.59 -9.40
CA LEU A 277 -33.60 -2.02 -8.96
C LEU A 277 -33.67 -3.03 -7.82
N LYS A 278 -34.61 -2.87 -6.86
CA LYS A 278 -34.81 -3.86 -5.80
C LYS A 278 -35.23 -5.24 -6.33
N VAL A 279 -36.03 -5.28 -7.39
CA VAL A 279 -36.46 -6.52 -8.05
C VAL A 279 -35.35 -7.11 -8.91
N LEU A 280 -34.61 -6.28 -9.61
CA LEU A 280 -33.51 -6.70 -10.50
C LEU A 280 -32.24 -7.15 -9.77
N LYS A 281 -31.99 -6.60 -8.56
CA LYS A 281 -30.78 -6.90 -7.78
C LYS A 281 -30.51 -8.40 -7.61
N PRO A 282 -31.48 -9.25 -7.19
CA PRO A 282 -31.22 -10.69 -7.06
C PRO A 282 -31.00 -11.41 -8.41
N LEU A 283 -31.53 -10.87 -9.53
CA LEU A 283 -31.37 -11.43 -10.88
C LEU A 283 -30.02 -11.04 -11.51
N ILE A 284 -29.47 -9.92 -11.09
CA ILE A 284 -28.17 -9.41 -11.58
C ILE A 284 -27.02 -9.97 -10.73
N GLN A 285 -27.28 -10.28 -9.46
CA GLN A 285 -26.28 -10.84 -8.54
C GLN A 285 -26.30 -12.38 -8.48
N SER A 286 -27.19 -13.03 -9.22
CA SER A 286 -27.20 -14.47 -9.45
C SER A 286 -26.42 -14.82 -10.72
#